data_394bf81845b7741a550c670704d3706b
#
_entry.id   394bf81845b7741a550c670704d3706b
#
_cell.length_a   1.000
_cell.length_b   1.000
_cell.length_c   1.000
_cell.angle_alpha   90.00
_cell.angle_beta   90.00
_cell.angle_gamma   90.00
#
_symmetry.space_group_name_H-M   'P 1'
#
loop_
_entity.id
_entity.type
_entity.pdbx_description
1 polymer ?
#
loop_
_entity_poly.entity_id
_entity_poly.type
_entity_poly.pdbx_seq_one_letter_code
_entity_poly.pdbx_strand_id
1 'polypeptide(L)'
;MITNEALMVLENELTFSSEVERNYDDQFAVTGAKIGATLNVRKPGRFIGTTGPALNVEDFNETSVPVTLSTQFHVDTQFTSQDLALSLDMFSDRVLKPAVAAIANKIDFDGLTMAKNNTANIVGTAGTPPTGLITYLTAGAYLDSEGAPRDGRRSCIVEPFTGATIVDSLKGLFVPSDKISSQYTKGMMGRDSAGMNWKMDQNVVAQTFGSYATATLACATTTATGFISTGWASTSTIALTATTATAGLKQGDVITIAGVFAVNPQNRQAYGSNRLRNFVVTAPVTVATTGTTSVTVSPAVITGGQFQNVSLASTSASAVVTPFNNTGTVSPQNIVMHKNAFTLACADLELPDGVHFAGRASDKELGLSMRVVRQYTINNDSIPTRVDVLYGWAPLYPELACRVAA
;
A
#
# COMPACT_ATOMS: atom_id res chain seq x y z
N MET A 1 -28.70 16.61 -3.61
CA MET A 1 -27.82 17.79 -3.80
C MET A 1 -26.66 17.74 -2.81
N ILE A 2 -26.87 17.85 -1.50
CA ILE A 2 -25.83 17.83 -0.45
C ILE A 2 -24.94 16.57 -0.52
N THR A 3 -25.50 15.38 -0.69
CA THR A 3 -24.74 14.13 -0.79
C THR A 3 -23.85 14.05 -2.03
N ASN A 4 -24.31 14.53 -3.18
CA ASN A 4 -23.52 14.58 -4.40
C ASN A 4 -22.37 15.61 -4.31
N GLU A 5 -22.65 16.76 -3.68
CA GLU A 5 -21.61 17.77 -3.43
C GLU A 5 -20.53 17.24 -2.47
N ALA A 6 -20.94 16.53 -1.42
CA ALA A 6 -20.02 15.87 -0.50
C ALA A 6 -19.14 14.83 -1.20
N LEU A 7 -19.71 14.04 -2.12
CA LEU A 7 -18.94 13.05 -2.91
C LEU A 7 -17.93 13.73 -3.83
N MET A 8 -18.30 14.81 -4.52
CA MET A 8 -17.37 15.57 -5.37
C MET A 8 -16.21 16.19 -4.57
N VAL A 9 -16.49 16.66 -3.34
CA VAL A 9 -15.43 17.17 -2.45
C VAL A 9 -14.50 16.04 -2.02
N LEU A 10 -15.05 14.88 -1.67
CA LEU A 10 -14.27 13.69 -1.29
C LEU A 10 -13.32 13.27 -2.42
N GLU A 11 -13.81 13.23 -3.65
CA GLU A 11 -13.01 12.88 -4.82
C GLU A 11 -11.80 13.81 -5.02
N ASN A 12 -12.04 15.11 -4.88
CA ASN A 12 -10.99 16.11 -5.09
C ASN A 12 -9.91 16.13 -4.00
N GLU A 13 -10.24 15.65 -2.80
CA GLU A 13 -9.31 15.60 -1.66
C GLU A 13 -8.47 14.30 -1.63
N LEU A 14 -8.90 13.25 -2.34
CA LEU A 14 -8.18 11.98 -2.38
C LEU A 14 -6.93 12.06 -3.27
N THR A 15 -5.77 11.76 -2.70
CA THR A 15 -4.48 11.75 -3.41
C THR A 15 -4.01 10.34 -3.73
N PHE A 16 -3.77 9.52 -2.72
CA PHE A 16 -3.33 8.13 -2.88
C PHE A 16 -4.42 7.26 -3.48
N SER A 17 -5.63 7.36 -2.95
CA SER A 17 -6.78 6.56 -3.40
C SER A 17 -7.16 6.80 -4.87
N SER A 18 -6.82 7.97 -5.44
CA SER A 18 -7.05 8.25 -6.86
C SER A 18 -6.14 7.48 -7.81
N GLU A 19 -4.99 6.98 -7.34
CA GLU A 19 -3.97 6.32 -8.14
C GLU A 19 -4.01 4.78 -8.03
N VAL A 20 -4.96 4.21 -7.29
CA VAL A 20 -5.11 2.75 -7.10
C VAL A 20 -6.24 2.16 -7.94
N GLU A 21 -6.28 0.82 -8.04
CA GLU A 21 -7.35 0.11 -8.72
C GLU A 21 -8.65 0.11 -7.90
N ARG A 22 -9.80 0.35 -8.55
CA ARG A 22 -11.13 0.48 -7.92
C ARG A 22 -12.22 -0.36 -8.60
N ASN A 23 -11.88 -1.21 -9.56
CA ASN A 23 -12.86 -1.92 -10.39
C ASN A 23 -13.60 -3.06 -9.67
N TYR A 24 -13.34 -3.29 -8.38
CA TYR A 24 -13.96 -4.40 -7.65
C TYR A 24 -15.22 -4.00 -6.86
N ASP A 25 -15.59 -2.73 -6.86
CA ASP A 25 -16.73 -2.20 -6.10
C ASP A 25 -18.07 -2.71 -6.63
N ASP A 26 -18.21 -2.87 -7.95
CA ASP A 26 -19.44 -3.34 -8.59
C ASP A 26 -19.89 -4.71 -8.07
N GLN A 27 -18.97 -5.54 -7.60
CA GLN A 27 -19.27 -6.87 -7.07
C GLN A 27 -19.86 -6.82 -5.66
N PHE A 28 -19.57 -5.77 -4.87
CA PHE A 28 -20.19 -5.54 -3.57
C PHE A 28 -21.54 -4.81 -3.68
N ALA A 29 -21.76 -4.07 -4.77
CA ALA A 29 -22.96 -3.26 -5.01
C ALA A 29 -24.13 -4.05 -5.63
N VAL A 30 -23.98 -5.33 -5.94
CA VAL A 30 -25.07 -6.12 -6.53
C VAL A 30 -26.19 -6.32 -5.52
N THR A 31 -27.32 -5.64 -5.77
CA THR A 31 -28.53 -5.69 -4.95
C THR A 31 -29.07 -7.11 -4.90
N GLY A 32 -29.10 -7.73 -3.73
CA GLY A 32 -29.66 -9.06 -3.49
C GLY A 32 -28.66 -10.18 -3.24
N ALA A 33 -27.41 -10.04 -3.59
CA ALA A 33 -26.36 -10.98 -3.22
C ALA A 33 -25.58 -10.41 -2.03
N LYS A 34 -25.90 -10.87 -0.82
CA LYS A 34 -25.06 -10.61 0.36
C LYS A 34 -23.80 -11.45 0.23
N ILE A 35 -22.80 -10.97 -0.51
CA ILE A 35 -21.52 -11.66 -0.75
C ILE A 35 -20.70 -11.77 0.55
N GLY A 36 -21.14 -11.15 1.64
CA GLY A 36 -20.39 -11.04 2.88
C GLY A 36 -19.37 -9.88 2.84
N ALA A 37 -18.56 -9.78 3.88
CA ALA A 37 -17.59 -8.70 4.03
C ALA A 37 -16.30 -8.92 3.21
N THR A 38 -16.12 -10.07 2.55
CA THR A 38 -14.87 -10.45 1.87
C THR A 38 -15.13 -10.93 0.45
N LEU A 39 -14.44 -10.30 -0.50
CA LEU A 39 -14.39 -10.70 -1.91
C LEU A 39 -13.02 -11.32 -2.20
N ASN A 40 -12.98 -12.51 -2.81
CA ASN A 40 -11.74 -13.12 -3.25
C ASN A 40 -11.45 -12.75 -4.71
N VAL A 41 -10.49 -11.83 -4.89
CA VAL A 41 -10.01 -11.43 -6.22
C VAL A 41 -9.04 -12.48 -6.74
N ARG A 42 -9.40 -13.14 -7.86
CA ARG A 42 -8.55 -14.15 -8.51
C ARG A 42 -7.42 -13.49 -9.29
N LYS A 43 -6.23 -14.08 -9.20
CA LYS A 43 -5.08 -13.70 -10.02
C LYS A 43 -4.90 -14.71 -11.15
N PRO A 44 -4.45 -14.25 -12.35
CA PRO A 44 -4.19 -15.15 -13.47
C PRO A 44 -3.12 -16.19 -13.09
N GLY A 45 -3.28 -17.41 -13.62
CA GLY A 45 -2.31 -18.49 -13.47
C GLY A 45 -0.97 -18.15 -14.14
N ARG A 46 0.10 -18.76 -13.64
CA ARG A 46 1.46 -18.66 -14.23
C ARG A 46 1.86 -20.01 -14.83
N PHE A 47 2.54 -19.99 -15.96
CA PHE A 47 3.01 -21.19 -16.67
C PHE A 47 4.53 -21.19 -16.78
N ILE A 48 5.14 -22.39 -16.87
CA ILE A 48 6.59 -22.56 -16.99
C ILE A 48 7.03 -22.68 -18.45
N GLY A 49 6.26 -23.37 -19.27
CA GLY A 49 6.60 -23.68 -20.63
C GLY A 49 7.76 -24.67 -20.74
N THR A 50 7.69 -25.61 -21.69
CA THR A 50 8.70 -26.66 -21.91
C THR A 50 9.23 -26.55 -23.33
N THR A 51 10.53 -26.77 -23.50
CA THR A 51 11.19 -26.81 -24.83
C THR A 51 11.22 -28.24 -25.37
N GLY A 52 10.82 -28.43 -26.62
CA GLY A 52 10.86 -29.72 -27.29
C GLY A 52 9.48 -30.16 -27.84
N PRO A 53 9.45 -31.27 -28.62
CA PRO A 53 8.21 -31.73 -29.25
C PRO A 53 7.30 -32.53 -28.33
N ALA A 54 7.75 -32.98 -27.16
CA ALA A 54 6.97 -33.78 -26.23
C ALA A 54 5.98 -32.90 -25.43
N LEU A 55 4.74 -33.34 -25.35
CA LEU A 55 3.70 -32.69 -24.53
C LEU A 55 4.06 -32.83 -23.03
N ASN A 56 4.15 -31.69 -22.32
CA ASN A 56 4.25 -31.64 -20.89
C ASN A 56 3.11 -30.76 -20.36
N VAL A 57 2.10 -31.39 -19.77
CA VAL A 57 0.89 -30.72 -19.26
C VAL A 57 1.19 -30.08 -17.93
N GLU A 58 0.93 -28.78 -17.80
CA GLU A 58 1.03 -28.05 -16.54
C GLU A 58 -0.35 -27.86 -15.92
N ASP A 59 -0.44 -27.99 -14.60
CA ASP A 59 -1.66 -27.69 -13.86
C ASP A 59 -1.98 -26.22 -13.88
N PHE A 60 -3.25 -25.87 -14.09
CA PHE A 60 -3.74 -24.50 -14.01
C PHE A 60 -4.08 -24.16 -12.55
N ASN A 61 -3.20 -23.39 -11.91
CA ASN A 61 -3.36 -22.96 -10.53
C ASN A 61 -3.68 -21.45 -10.48
N GLU A 62 -4.90 -21.11 -10.11
CA GLU A 62 -5.29 -19.73 -9.80
C GLU A 62 -5.03 -19.43 -8.32
N THR A 63 -4.48 -18.26 -8.07
CA THR A 63 -4.33 -17.72 -6.71
C THR A 63 -5.37 -16.64 -6.47
N SER A 64 -5.73 -16.37 -5.22
CA SER A 64 -6.67 -15.32 -4.87
C SER A 64 -6.18 -14.47 -3.71
N VAL A 65 -6.59 -13.21 -3.69
CA VAL A 65 -6.36 -12.27 -2.60
C VAL A 65 -7.70 -11.84 -2.03
N PRO A 66 -7.90 -11.97 -0.70
CA PRO A 66 -9.12 -11.50 -0.07
C PRO A 66 -9.11 -9.97 0.03
N VAL A 67 -10.17 -9.34 -0.44
CA VAL A 67 -10.49 -7.92 -0.23
C VAL A 67 -11.62 -7.85 0.78
N THR A 68 -11.34 -7.34 1.97
CA THR A 68 -12.31 -7.30 3.07
C THR A 68 -12.74 -5.87 3.36
N LEU A 69 -14.05 -5.63 3.37
CA LEU A 69 -14.64 -4.38 3.80
C LEU A 69 -14.77 -4.40 5.33
N SER A 70 -13.82 -3.79 6.01
CA SER A 70 -13.73 -3.86 7.47
C SER A 70 -13.87 -2.52 8.18
N THR A 71 -13.69 -1.41 7.48
CA THR A 71 -13.61 -0.09 8.09
C THR A 71 -14.82 0.75 7.72
N GLN A 72 -15.65 1.04 8.71
CA GLN A 72 -16.67 2.08 8.62
C GLN A 72 -16.17 3.30 9.37
N PHE A 73 -15.94 4.39 8.66
CA PHE A 73 -15.52 5.66 9.25
C PHE A 73 -16.58 6.71 9.06
N HIS A 74 -16.79 7.53 10.09
CA HIS A 74 -17.83 8.54 10.08
C HIS A 74 -17.37 9.83 10.78
N VAL A 75 -18.01 10.92 10.39
CA VAL A 75 -17.92 12.22 11.05
C VAL A 75 -19.32 12.62 11.46
N ASP A 76 -19.48 12.88 12.74
CA ASP A 76 -20.76 13.26 13.33
C ASP A 76 -20.74 14.75 13.69
N THR A 77 -21.78 15.46 13.29
CA THR A 77 -21.99 16.86 13.60
C THR A 77 -23.38 17.03 14.24
N GLN A 78 -23.51 17.96 15.15
CA GLN A 78 -24.76 18.24 15.81
C GLN A 78 -25.10 19.73 15.75
N PHE A 79 -26.32 20.04 15.40
CA PHE A 79 -26.85 21.41 15.36
C PHE A 79 -28.10 21.48 16.20
N THR A 80 -28.36 22.66 16.81
CA THR A 80 -29.62 22.97 17.43
C THR A 80 -30.59 23.61 16.43
N SER A 81 -31.88 23.59 16.71
CA SER A 81 -32.89 24.30 15.90
C SER A 81 -32.59 25.79 15.81
N GLN A 82 -32.05 26.37 16.87
CA GLN A 82 -31.64 27.77 16.91
C GLN A 82 -30.46 28.06 15.98
N ASP A 83 -29.44 27.20 15.94
CA ASP A 83 -28.30 27.36 15.05
C ASP A 83 -28.70 27.31 13.59
N LEU A 84 -29.61 26.40 13.24
CA LEU A 84 -30.13 26.26 11.87
C LEU A 84 -30.97 27.46 11.44
N ALA A 85 -31.67 28.09 12.38
CA ALA A 85 -32.55 29.24 12.11
C ALA A 85 -31.76 30.56 12.01
N LEU A 86 -30.69 30.72 12.79
CA LEU A 86 -30.08 32.03 13.03
C LEU A 86 -28.65 32.15 12.44
N SER A 87 -27.90 31.07 12.26
CA SER A 87 -26.46 31.16 11.99
C SER A 87 -25.94 30.30 10.85
N LEU A 88 -26.75 29.45 10.24
CA LEU A 88 -26.26 28.55 9.21
C LEU A 88 -26.34 29.14 7.78
N ASP A 89 -25.52 30.14 7.55
CA ASP A 89 -25.20 30.58 6.21
C ASP A 89 -24.00 29.73 5.69
N MET A 90 -24.07 29.21 4.46
CA MET A 90 -23.03 28.36 3.84
C MET A 90 -22.74 27.03 4.56
N PHE A 91 -23.75 26.22 4.85
CA PHE A 91 -23.58 24.90 5.47
C PHE A 91 -22.55 24.00 4.74
N SER A 92 -22.54 24.01 3.42
CA SER A 92 -21.59 23.22 2.63
C SER A 92 -20.14 23.57 2.93
N ASP A 93 -19.79 24.84 2.90
CA ASP A 93 -18.41 25.29 3.07
C ASP A 93 -17.91 25.19 4.51
N ARG A 94 -18.79 25.42 5.49
CA ARG A 94 -18.41 25.50 6.90
C ARG A 94 -18.41 24.16 7.61
N VAL A 95 -19.23 23.21 7.17
CA VAL A 95 -19.44 21.94 7.86
C VAL A 95 -19.14 20.74 6.96
N LEU A 96 -19.72 20.71 5.76
CA LEU A 96 -19.61 19.54 4.90
C LEU A 96 -18.19 19.33 4.38
N LYS A 97 -17.56 20.37 3.84
CA LYS A 97 -16.19 20.27 3.31
C LYS A 97 -15.17 19.82 4.35
N PRO A 98 -15.09 20.41 5.56
CA PRO A 98 -14.18 19.94 6.60
C PRO A 98 -14.45 18.49 7.06
N ALA A 99 -15.73 18.09 7.14
CA ALA A 99 -16.11 16.73 7.52
C ALA A 99 -15.65 15.72 6.46
N VAL A 100 -15.84 16.03 5.18
CA VAL A 100 -15.44 15.18 4.06
C VAL A 100 -13.91 15.13 3.93
N ALA A 101 -13.22 16.26 4.14
CA ALA A 101 -11.75 16.28 4.14
C ALA A 101 -11.16 15.37 5.24
N ALA A 102 -11.81 15.30 6.42
CA ALA A 102 -11.39 14.36 7.46
C ALA A 102 -11.59 12.88 7.05
N ILE A 103 -12.65 12.57 6.32
CA ILE A 103 -12.90 11.23 5.77
C ILE A 103 -11.84 10.88 4.71
N ALA A 104 -11.57 11.79 3.77
CA ALA A 104 -10.54 11.61 2.74
C ALA A 104 -9.16 11.36 3.35
N ASN A 105 -8.79 12.17 4.32
CA ASN A 105 -7.52 12.03 5.04
C ASN A 105 -7.38 10.65 5.71
N LYS A 106 -8.45 10.15 6.34
CA LYS A 106 -8.45 8.83 6.97
C LYS A 106 -8.35 7.69 5.95
N ILE A 107 -9.04 7.78 4.82
CA ILE A 107 -8.98 6.78 3.75
C ILE A 107 -7.55 6.69 3.19
N ASP A 108 -6.93 7.82 2.85
CA ASP A 108 -5.57 7.86 2.30
C ASP A 108 -4.52 7.41 3.33
N PHE A 109 -4.66 7.81 4.60
CA PHE A 109 -3.78 7.37 5.67
C PHE A 109 -3.81 5.84 5.88
N ASP A 110 -5.00 5.24 5.89
CA ASP A 110 -5.15 3.78 6.03
C ASP A 110 -4.58 3.06 4.81
N GLY A 111 -4.80 3.60 3.60
CA GLY A 111 -4.22 3.07 2.36
C GLY A 111 -2.69 3.11 2.35
N LEU A 112 -2.09 4.23 2.71
CA LEU A 112 -0.63 4.37 2.81
C LEU A 112 -0.04 3.48 3.91
N THR A 113 -0.76 3.31 5.03
CA THR A 113 -0.35 2.39 6.09
C THR A 113 -0.36 0.94 5.61
N MET A 114 -1.42 0.52 4.90
CA MET A 114 -1.50 -0.81 4.29
C MET A 114 -0.38 -1.00 3.26
N ALA A 115 -0.16 -0.03 2.37
CA ALA A 115 0.88 -0.09 1.35
C ALA A 115 2.28 -0.21 1.98
N LYS A 116 2.58 0.59 3.00
CA LYS A 116 3.83 0.52 3.76
C LYS A 116 4.06 -0.87 4.38
N ASN A 117 3.03 -1.45 4.98
CA ASN A 117 3.14 -2.72 5.71
C ASN A 117 3.26 -3.95 4.78
N ASN A 118 2.84 -3.83 3.52
CA ASN A 118 2.82 -4.95 2.58
C ASN A 118 3.85 -4.86 1.45
N THR A 119 4.51 -3.70 1.25
CA THR A 119 5.53 -3.54 0.21
C THR A 119 6.89 -3.97 0.72
N ALA A 120 7.46 -5.01 0.10
CA ALA A 120 8.78 -5.54 0.46
C ALA A 120 9.93 -4.74 -0.18
N ASN A 121 9.76 -4.26 -1.42
CA ASN A 121 10.80 -3.50 -2.09
C ASN A 121 11.01 -2.15 -1.42
N ILE A 122 12.26 -1.83 -1.11
CA ILE A 122 12.65 -0.58 -0.44
C ILE A 122 13.99 -0.08 -0.98
N VAL A 123 14.11 1.24 -1.10
CA VAL A 123 15.33 1.95 -1.50
C VAL A 123 15.51 3.20 -0.63
N GLY A 124 16.68 3.83 -0.70
CA GLY A 124 17.00 5.04 0.05
C GLY A 124 17.75 4.76 1.36
N THR A 125 17.78 5.73 2.24
CA THR A 125 18.42 5.63 3.57
C THR A 125 17.45 6.18 4.61
N ALA A 126 17.11 5.35 5.60
CA ALA A 126 16.18 5.77 6.64
C ALA A 126 16.67 7.00 7.42
N GLY A 127 15.78 7.99 7.59
CA GLY A 127 16.06 9.23 8.30
C GLY A 127 16.89 10.25 7.50
N THR A 128 17.09 10.01 6.19
CA THR A 128 17.80 10.95 5.32
C THR A 128 17.02 11.11 4.01
N PRO A 129 16.39 12.27 3.78
CA PRO A 129 15.67 12.52 2.54
C PRO A 129 16.57 12.34 1.32
N PRO A 130 16.10 11.64 0.26
CA PRO A 130 16.88 11.46 -0.95
C PRO A 130 17.22 12.81 -1.60
N THR A 131 18.51 13.03 -1.84
CA THR A 131 19.03 14.27 -2.45
C THR A 131 19.13 14.20 -3.97
N GLY A 132 18.67 13.12 -4.58
CA GLY A 132 18.78 12.95 -6.03
C GLY A 132 17.70 12.05 -6.62
N LEU A 133 17.44 12.25 -7.91
CA LEU A 133 16.47 11.47 -8.66
C LEU A 133 16.86 9.98 -8.79
N ILE A 134 18.15 9.64 -8.64
CA ILE A 134 18.66 8.27 -8.79
C ILE A 134 17.95 7.27 -7.86
N THR A 135 17.58 7.67 -6.65
CA THR A 135 16.87 6.81 -5.70
C THR A 135 15.49 6.41 -6.24
N TYR A 136 14.77 7.36 -6.83
CA TYR A 136 13.46 7.11 -7.44
C TYR A 136 13.56 6.33 -8.76
N LEU A 137 14.61 6.58 -9.55
CA LEU A 137 14.90 5.76 -10.73
C LEU A 137 15.22 4.32 -10.33
N THR A 138 15.93 4.11 -9.22
CA THR A 138 16.19 2.77 -8.67
C THR A 138 14.89 2.12 -8.20
N ALA A 139 13.97 2.85 -7.57
CA ALA A 139 12.63 2.35 -7.26
C ALA A 139 11.87 1.92 -8.52
N GLY A 140 11.92 2.73 -9.58
CA GLY A 140 11.38 2.39 -10.90
C GLY A 140 12.00 1.12 -11.49
N ALA A 141 13.32 0.91 -11.32
CA ALA A 141 14.01 -0.29 -11.76
C ALA A 141 13.57 -1.55 -10.98
N TYR A 142 13.20 -1.41 -9.69
CA TYR A 142 12.57 -2.51 -8.94
C TYR A 142 11.21 -2.89 -9.54
N LEU A 143 10.37 -1.92 -9.89
CA LEU A 143 9.10 -2.18 -10.56
C LEU A 143 9.31 -2.88 -11.91
N ASP A 144 10.27 -2.43 -12.72
CA ASP A 144 10.61 -3.06 -14.00
C ASP A 144 11.07 -4.50 -13.82
N SER A 145 11.88 -4.76 -12.79
CA SER A 145 12.37 -6.11 -12.49
C SER A 145 11.26 -7.08 -12.04
N GLU A 146 10.19 -6.57 -11.44
CA GLU A 146 9.01 -7.37 -11.10
C GLU A 146 7.98 -7.44 -12.26
N GLY A 147 8.30 -6.83 -13.42
CA GLY A 147 7.47 -6.88 -14.61
C GLY A 147 6.30 -5.89 -14.62
N ALA A 148 6.40 -4.78 -13.87
CA ALA A 148 5.38 -3.74 -13.91
C ALA A 148 5.27 -3.10 -15.31
N PRO A 149 4.06 -2.91 -15.87
CA PRO A 149 3.88 -2.25 -17.15
C PRO A 149 4.38 -0.80 -17.13
N ARG A 150 4.84 -0.31 -18.31
CA ARG A 150 5.16 1.11 -18.55
C ARG A 150 4.07 1.76 -19.39
N ASP A 151 2.85 1.77 -18.86
CA ASP A 151 1.64 2.25 -19.52
C ASP A 151 1.23 3.67 -19.10
N GLY A 152 2.12 4.40 -18.41
CA GLY A 152 1.84 5.73 -17.87
C GLY A 152 1.03 5.74 -16.57
N ARG A 153 0.74 4.56 -15.99
CA ARG A 153 -0.05 4.42 -14.74
C ARG A 153 0.84 4.14 -13.53
N ARG A 154 2.08 4.59 -13.57
CA ARG A 154 2.98 4.56 -12.43
C ARG A 154 2.90 5.87 -11.68
N SER A 155 2.72 5.82 -10.39
CA SER A 155 2.58 7.00 -9.53
C SER A 155 3.63 6.98 -8.43
N CYS A 156 4.08 8.16 -8.05
CA CYS A 156 5.00 8.39 -6.95
C CYS A 156 4.33 9.34 -5.95
N ILE A 157 4.03 8.84 -4.76
CA ILE A 157 3.48 9.62 -3.66
C ILE A 157 4.61 10.01 -2.73
N VAL A 158 4.80 11.32 -2.53
CA VAL A 158 5.96 11.88 -1.83
C VAL A 158 5.50 12.78 -0.70
N GLU A 159 6.19 12.70 0.43
CA GLU A 159 6.06 13.64 1.52
C GLU A 159 6.47 15.06 1.07
N PRO A 160 5.82 16.14 1.53
CA PRO A 160 6.12 17.51 1.10
C PRO A 160 7.59 17.93 1.30
N PHE A 161 8.22 17.61 2.43
CA PHE A 161 9.62 17.96 2.67
C PHE A 161 10.59 17.20 1.75
N THR A 162 10.33 15.91 1.55
CA THR A 162 11.09 15.09 0.60
C THR A 162 10.88 15.59 -0.84
N GLY A 163 9.66 16.01 -1.19
CA GLY A 163 9.36 16.64 -2.48
C GLY A 163 10.20 17.89 -2.72
N ALA A 164 10.35 18.75 -1.72
CA ALA A 164 11.17 19.95 -1.80
C ALA A 164 12.65 19.64 -2.08
N THR A 165 13.22 18.63 -1.41
CA THR A 165 14.62 18.23 -1.63
C THR A 165 14.87 17.69 -3.03
N ILE A 166 13.92 16.96 -3.62
CA ILE A 166 14.02 16.45 -4.99
C ILE A 166 14.00 17.59 -5.99
N VAL A 167 13.06 18.53 -5.85
CA VAL A 167 12.98 19.69 -6.75
C VAL A 167 14.26 20.52 -6.67
N ASP A 168 14.82 20.74 -5.48
CA ASP A 168 16.11 21.45 -5.34
C ASP A 168 17.26 20.70 -6.03
N SER A 169 17.26 19.38 -6.03
CA SER A 169 18.32 18.59 -6.70
C SER A 169 18.36 18.78 -8.23
N LEU A 170 17.26 19.20 -8.82
CA LEU A 170 17.12 19.42 -10.27
C LEU A 170 17.48 20.83 -10.73
N LYS A 171 17.78 21.74 -9.80
CA LYS A 171 18.10 23.16 -10.12
C LYS A 171 19.30 23.35 -11.04
N GLY A 172 20.21 22.38 -11.15
CA GLY A 172 21.37 22.40 -12.05
C GLY A 172 21.04 22.06 -13.52
N LEU A 173 19.84 21.60 -13.82
CA LEU A 173 19.40 21.21 -15.15
C LEU A 173 18.68 22.37 -15.88
N PHE A 174 19.19 23.59 -15.80
CA PHE A 174 18.58 24.78 -16.38
C PHE A 174 18.57 24.77 -17.92
N VAL A 175 17.71 23.92 -18.49
CA VAL A 175 17.25 24.10 -19.86
C VAL A 175 15.79 24.56 -19.76
N PRO A 176 15.38 25.71 -20.35
CA PRO A 176 14.02 26.20 -20.30
C PRO A 176 13.11 25.34 -21.20
N SER A 177 12.74 24.15 -20.72
CA SER A 177 11.66 23.38 -21.30
C SER A 177 10.38 23.62 -20.49
N ASP A 178 9.23 23.52 -21.12
CA ASP A 178 7.92 23.77 -20.49
C ASP A 178 7.70 22.93 -19.21
N LYS A 179 8.25 21.71 -19.16
CA LYS A 179 8.18 20.85 -17.98
C LYS A 179 8.99 21.37 -16.80
N ILE A 180 10.20 21.86 -17.03
CA ILE A 180 11.05 22.44 -15.99
C ILE A 180 10.48 23.78 -15.50
N SER A 181 9.92 24.57 -16.40
CA SER A 181 9.22 25.80 -16.03
C SER A 181 8.03 25.53 -15.12
N SER A 182 7.24 24.50 -15.40
CA SER A 182 6.10 24.12 -14.56
C SER A 182 6.53 23.56 -13.21
N GLN A 183 7.63 22.82 -13.13
CA GLN A 183 8.21 22.33 -11.89
C GLN A 183 8.69 23.47 -10.99
N TYR A 184 9.40 24.43 -11.57
CA TYR A 184 9.85 25.63 -10.87
C TYR A 184 8.67 26.47 -10.36
N THR A 185 7.64 26.65 -11.18
CA THR A 185 6.47 27.47 -10.82
C THR A 185 5.60 26.82 -9.76
N LYS A 186 5.45 25.48 -9.80
CA LYS A 186 4.57 24.73 -8.89
C LYS A 186 5.29 24.11 -7.70
N GLY A 187 6.62 24.09 -7.69
CA GLY A 187 7.44 23.48 -6.62
C GLY A 187 7.26 21.96 -6.49
N MET A 188 6.81 21.28 -7.56
CA MET A 188 6.57 19.83 -7.56
C MET A 188 6.92 19.21 -8.91
N MET A 189 7.20 17.89 -8.91
CA MET A 189 7.66 17.13 -10.07
C MET A 189 6.49 16.91 -11.02
N GLY A 190 5.68 17.19 -11.52
CA GLY A 190 4.60 17.06 -12.47
C GLY A 190 4.36 15.63 -13.01
N ARG A 191 3.43 15.52 -13.92
CA ARG A 191 3.10 14.25 -14.60
C ARG A 191 4.20 13.86 -15.57
N ASP A 192 4.37 12.55 -15.80
CA ASP A 192 5.33 11.94 -16.74
C ASP A 192 6.80 12.36 -16.53
N SER A 193 7.17 12.70 -15.31
CA SER A 193 8.57 12.97 -14.97
C SER A 193 9.23 11.68 -14.50
N ALA A 194 10.36 11.31 -15.10
CA ALA A 194 11.08 10.05 -14.84
C ALA A 194 10.20 8.79 -15.01
N GLY A 195 9.19 8.83 -15.89
CA GLY A 195 8.27 7.72 -16.16
C GLY A 195 7.23 7.48 -15.06
N MET A 196 6.96 8.48 -14.22
CA MET A 196 6.02 8.40 -13.11
C MET A 196 5.20 9.69 -12.98
N ASN A 197 3.99 9.56 -12.43
CA ASN A 197 3.14 10.67 -12.04
C ASN A 197 3.43 11.03 -10.58
N TRP A 198 3.92 12.23 -10.34
CA TRP A 198 4.30 12.68 -9.00
C TRP A 198 3.14 13.40 -8.33
N LYS A 199 2.86 12.99 -7.10
CA LYS A 199 1.89 13.65 -6.22
C LYS A 199 2.51 13.85 -4.84
N MET A 200 2.16 14.95 -4.19
CA MET A 200 2.54 15.20 -2.79
C MET A 200 1.34 14.93 -1.91
N ASP A 201 1.58 14.21 -0.81
CA ASP A 201 0.58 13.88 0.19
C ASP A 201 1.15 14.08 1.59
N GLN A 202 0.42 14.82 2.44
CA GLN A 202 0.76 15.01 3.83
C GLN A 202 0.56 13.76 4.69
N ASN A 203 -0.19 12.76 4.19
CA ASN A 203 -0.52 11.51 4.88
C ASN A 203 0.54 10.43 4.71
N VAL A 204 1.68 10.73 4.10
CA VAL A 204 2.79 9.78 3.98
C VAL A 204 3.21 9.29 5.37
N VAL A 205 3.08 7.96 5.57
CA VAL A 205 3.27 7.33 6.87
C VAL A 205 4.76 7.10 7.14
N ALA A 206 5.22 7.44 8.33
CA ALA A 206 6.56 7.12 8.77
C ALA A 206 6.64 5.66 9.29
N GLN A 207 7.76 4.98 8.99
CA GLN A 207 8.15 3.72 9.60
C GLN A 207 9.11 3.99 10.74
N THR A 208 8.80 3.50 11.92
CA THR A 208 9.79 3.37 13.00
C THR A 208 10.41 2.00 12.91
N PHE A 209 11.63 1.91 12.42
CA PHE A 209 12.33 0.64 12.25
C PHE A 209 12.64 -0.03 13.60
N GLY A 210 12.84 -1.35 13.56
CA GLY A 210 13.28 -2.10 14.72
C GLY A 210 14.71 -1.73 15.14
N SER A 211 15.05 -2.00 16.41
CA SER A 211 16.38 -1.75 16.95
C SER A 211 17.07 -3.09 17.26
N TYR A 212 18.13 -3.41 16.52
CA TYR A 212 18.96 -4.61 16.68
C TYR A 212 20.42 -4.35 16.32
N ALA A 213 20.91 -3.14 16.61
CA ALA A 213 22.23 -2.66 16.21
C ALA A 213 23.41 -3.59 16.59
N THR A 214 23.25 -4.40 17.64
CA THR A 214 24.28 -5.34 18.13
C THR A 214 23.96 -6.80 17.90
N ALA A 215 22.78 -7.14 17.36
CA ALA A 215 22.35 -8.50 17.13
C ALA A 215 22.62 -8.93 15.68
N THR A 216 23.26 -10.09 15.51
CA THR A 216 23.28 -10.77 14.22
C THR A 216 22.09 -11.70 14.15
N LEU A 217 21.22 -11.46 13.16
CA LEU A 217 20.09 -12.34 12.87
C LEU A 217 20.51 -13.40 11.87
N ALA A 218 20.05 -14.64 12.08
CA ALA A 218 20.33 -15.75 11.19
C ALA A 218 19.07 -16.58 10.91
N CYS A 219 19.01 -17.16 9.73
CA CYS A 219 17.95 -18.05 9.27
C CYS A 219 18.55 -19.32 8.70
N ALA A 220 18.01 -20.48 9.06
CA ALA A 220 18.39 -21.74 8.41
C ALA A 220 17.68 -21.86 7.05
N THR A 221 18.44 -22.00 5.96
CA THR A 221 17.91 -22.17 4.61
C THR A 221 17.85 -23.63 4.17
N THR A 222 18.55 -24.54 4.88
CA THR A 222 18.61 -25.97 4.57
C THR A 222 17.41 -26.77 5.07
N THR A 223 16.84 -26.37 6.20
CA THR A 223 15.74 -27.09 6.90
C THR A 223 14.58 -26.17 7.24
N ALA A 224 14.47 -25.04 6.50
CA ALA A 224 13.53 -23.99 6.85
C ALA A 224 12.10 -24.42 6.54
N THR A 225 11.30 -24.57 7.55
CA THR A 225 9.85 -24.79 7.49
C THR A 225 9.08 -23.64 6.84
N GLY A 226 9.72 -22.60 6.38
CA GLY A 226 9.09 -21.47 5.70
C GLY A 226 9.43 -21.33 4.21
N PHE A 227 10.31 -22.20 3.69
CA PHE A 227 10.71 -22.19 2.28
C PHE A 227 9.84 -23.19 1.49
N ILE A 228 9.03 -22.67 0.59
CA ILE A 228 8.05 -23.45 -0.17
C ILE A 228 8.71 -23.93 -1.46
N SER A 229 8.78 -25.24 -1.67
CA SER A 229 9.36 -25.82 -2.89
C SER A 229 8.37 -25.89 -4.06
N THR A 230 7.07 -25.98 -3.77
CA THR A 230 5.99 -26.06 -4.77
C THR A 230 4.73 -25.42 -4.22
N GLY A 231 3.91 -24.83 -5.12
CA GLY A 231 2.66 -24.18 -4.74
C GLY A 231 2.82 -22.68 -4.50
N TRP A 232 1.77 -22.09 -3.93
CA TRP A 232 1.69 -20.65 -3.66
C TRP A 232 1.21 -20.38 -2.24
N ALA A 233 1.79 -19.36 -1.64
CA ALA A 233 1.29 -18.72 -0.43
C ALA A 233 1.54 -17.21 -0.51
N SER A 234 0.77 -16.42 0.23
CA SER A 234 0.98 -14.97 0.34
C SER A 234 2.12 -14.63 1.29
N THR A 235 2.33 -15.44 2.30
CA THR A 235 3.34 -15.26 3.37
C THR A 235 4.07 -16.55 3.66
N SER A 236 5.27 -16.44 4.21
CA SER A 236 6.03 -17.56 4.80
C SER A 236 6.36 -17.26 6.24
N THR A 237 6.37 -18.31 7.07
CA THR A 237 6.87 -18.20 8.45
C THR A 237 8.27 -18.79 8.50
N ILE A 238 9.27 -17.95 8.69
CA ILE A 238 10.67 -18.33 8.77
C ILE A 238 11.14 -18.36 10.23
N ALA A 239 12.06 -19.28 10.53
CA ALA A 239 12.64 -19.39 11.86
C ALA A 239 13.94 -18.57 11.94
N LEU A 240 13.96 -17.55 12.80
CA LEU A 240 15.11 -16.70 13.04
C LEU A 240 15.73 -16.97 14.40
N THR A 241 17.04 -16.80 14.49
CA THR A 241 17.83 -16.77 15.73
C THR A 241 18.56 -15.43 15.84
N ALA A 242 18.83 -14.98 17.06
CA ALA A 242 19.62 -13.78 17.30
C ALA A 242 20.79 -14.08 18.23
N THR A 243 21.93 -13.40 18.03
CA THR A 243 23.12 -13.58 18.89
C THR A 243 23.02 -12.84 20.21
N THR A 244 22.24 -11.77 20.28
CA THR A 244 22.01 -10.98 21.50
C THR A 244 20.51 -10.77 21.74
N ALA A 245 20.10 -10.71 23.00
CA ALA A 245 18.73 -10.41 23.39
C ALA A 245 18.28 -9.04 22.89
N THR A 246 16.98 -8.91 22.63
CA THR A 246 16.32 -7.64 22.24
C THR A 246 16.38 -7.24 20.77
N ALA A 247 16.58 -8.16 19.84
CA ALA A 247 16.35 -7.88 18.43
C ALA A 247 14.83 -7.78 18.15
N GLY A 248 14.28 -6.59 18.27
CA GLY A 248 12.86 -6.32 18.00
C GLY A 248 12.65 -5.94 16.53
N LEU A 249 12.05 -6.85 15.75
CA LEU A 249 11.53 -6.54 14.42
C LEU A 249 10.12 -5.95 14.54
N LYS A 250 9.85 -4.87 13.82
CA LYS A 250 8.53 -4.24 13.77
C LYS A 250 7.79 -4.62 12.49
N GLN A 251 6.48 -4.51 12.53
CA GLN A 251 5.66 -4.62 11.32
C GLN A 251 6.09 -3.57 10.29
N GLY A 252 6.28 -3.99 9.04
CA GLY A 252 6.76 -3.13 7.98
C GLY A 252 8.29 -3.05 7.86
N ASP A 253 9.07 -3.68 8.76
CA ASP A 253 10.50 -3.80 8.57
C ASP A 253 10.81 -4.69 7.36
N VAL A 254 11.83 -4.32 6.60
CA VAL A 254 12.30 -5.09 5.45
C VAL A 254 13.58 -5.80 5.80
N ILE A 255 13.63 -7.08 5.48
CA ILE A 255 14.80 -7.95 5.70
C ILE A 255 15.25 -8.60 4.40
N THR A 256 16.52 -8.89 4.31
CA THR A 256 17.12 -9.73 3.27
C THR A 256 17.83 -10.91 3.90
N ILE A 257 17.88 -12.03 3.20
CA ILE A 257 18.53 -13.26 3.66
C ILE A 257 19.71 -13.54 2.73
N ALA A 258 20.90 -13.70 3.28
CA ALA A 258 22.09 -13.97 2.49
C ALA A 258 21.93 -15.28 1.67
N GLY A 259 22.28 -15.22 0.40
CA GLY A 259 22.14 -16.35 -0.53
C GLY A 259 20.73 -16.60 -1.04
N VAL A 260 19.74 -15.77 -0.70
CA VAL A 260 18.38 -15.82 -1.25
C VAL A 260 18.21 -14.70 -2.27
N PHE A 261 18.36 -15.07 -3.55
CA PHE A 261 18.35 -14.09 -4.65
C PHE A 261 16.98 -13.93 -5.27
N ALA A 262 16.66 -12.70 -5.67
CA ALA A 262 15.48 -12.41 -6.46
C ALA A 262 15.62 -13.01 -7.86
N VAL A 263 14.54 -13.55 -8.40
CA VAL A 263 14.47 -14.09 -9.76
C VAL A 263 13.52 -13.27 -10.62
N ASN A 264 13.74 -13.32 -11.91
CA ASN A 264 12.81 -12.76 -12.88
C ASN A 264 11.49 -13.57 -12.84
N PRO A 265 10.34 -12.95 -12.67
CA PRO A 265 9.06 -13.65 -12.52
C PRO A 265 8.66 -14.50 -13.73
N GLN A 266 9.22 -14.22 -14.91
CA GLN A 266 8.90 -14.89 -16.16
C GLN A 266 9.77 -16.12 -16.42
N ASN A 267 11.09 -15.97 -16.39
CA ASN A 267 12.03 -17.04 -16.70
C ASN A 267 12.59 -17.76 -15.46
N ARG A 268 12.30 -17.27 -14.25
CA ARG A 268 12.71 -17.81 -12.94
C ARG A 268 14.23 -17.92 -12.74
N GLN A 269 15.00 -17.23 -13.56
CA GLN A 269 16.46 -17.15 -13.41
C GLN A 269 16.82 -16.00 -12.46
N ALA A 270 17.83 -16.22 -11.63
CA ALA A 270 18.38 -15.16 -10.79
C ALA A 270 18.92 -14.02 -11.67
N TYR A 271 18.74 -12.78 -11.21
CA TYR A 271 19.34 -11.63 -11.89
C TYR A 271 20.88 -11.73 -11.86
N GLY A 272 21.54 -11.39 -12.96
CA GLY A 272 23.00 -11.44 -13.06
C GLY A 272 23.76 -10.61 -12.02
N SER A 273 23.10 -9.66 -11.37
CA SER A 273 23.64 -8.87 -10.26
C SER A 273 23.58 -9.58 -8.89
N ASN A 274 23.10 -10.82 -8.82
CA ASN A 274 22.88 -11.55 -7.55
C ASN A 274 22.13 -10.73 -6.49
N ARG A 275 21.10 -10.00 -6.92
CA ARG A 275 20.29 -9.15 -6.04
C ARG A 275 19.52 -10.01 -5.04
N LEU A 276 19.71 -9.73 -3.74
CA LEU A 276 18.93 -10.38 -2.69
C LEU A 276 17.45 -10.02 -2.79
N ARG A 277 16.58 -10.97 -2.46
CA ARG A 277 15.14 -10.73 -2.37
C ARG A 277 14.83 -9.99 -1.07
N ASN A 278 14.00 -8.96 -1.17
CA ASN A 278 13.47 -8.24 -0.02
C ASN A 278 12.20 -8.91 0.50
N PHE A 279 12.05 -8.96 1.81
CA PHE A 279 10.87 -9.47 2.49
C PHE A 279 10.42 -8.48 3.55
N VAL A 280 9.12 -8.21 3.65
CA VAL A 280 8.56 -7.35 4.69
C VAL A 280 8.03 -8.21 5.84
N VAL A 281 8.31 -7.80 7.07
CA VAL A 281 7.82 -8.43 8.30
C VAL A 281 6.36 -8.00 8.51
N THR A 282 5.45 -8.97 8.60
CA THR A 282 4.00 -8.70 8.67
C THR A 282 3.47 -8.46 10.07
N ALA A 283 4.19 -8.91 11.11
CA ALA A 283 3.82 -8.73 12.51
C ALA A 283 5.05 -8.40 13.37
N PRO A 284 4.93 -7.56 14.39
CA PRO A 284 6.05 -7.25 15.28
C PRO A 284 6.47 -8.49 16.08
N VAL A 285 7.78 -8.70 16.21
CA VAL A 285 8.33 -9.85 16.94
C VAL A 285 9.68 -9.51 17.56
N THR A 286 9.94 -10.06 18.77
CA THR A 286 11.25 -10.02 19.40
C THR A 286 11.94 -11.36 19.19
N VAL A 287 13.07 -11.36 18.49
CA VAL A 287 13.83 -12.57 18.19
C VAL A 287 14.62 -13.01 19.41
N ALA A 288 14.41 -14.23 19.85
CA ALA A 288 15.07 -14.81 21.03
C ALA A 288 16.55 -15.16 20.74
N THR A 289 17.38 -15.12 21.79
CA THR A 289 18.79 -15.55 21.71
C THR A 289 18.95 -17.06 21.85
N THR A 290 17.99 -17.71 22.50
CA THR A 290 17.98 -19.17 22.66
C THR A 290 16.80 -19.77 21.91
N GLY A 291 17.11 -20.77 21.08
CA GLY A 291 16.09 -21.39 20.22
C GLY A 291 15.77 -20.55 18.97
N THR A 292 14.68 -20.87 18.31
CA THR A 292 14.21 -20.20 17.09
C THR A 292 12.93 -19.42 17.36
N THR A 293 12.82 -18.25 16.76
CA THR A 293 11.62 -17.44 16.80
C THR A 293 10.97 -17.42 15.41
N SER A 294 9.67 -17.71 15.34
CA SER A 294 8.91 -17.68 14.10
C SER A 294 8.59 -16.24 13.69
N VAL A 295 8.99 -15.85 12.49
CA VAL A 295 8.75 -14.54 11.90
C VAL A 295 7.99 -14.72 10.60
N THR A 296 6.83 -14.07 10.47
CA THR A 296 6.04 -14.10 9.24
C THR A 296 6.46 -12.98 8.31
N VAL A 297 6.79 -13.35 7.07
CA VAL A 297 7.27 -12.43 6.03
C VAL A 297 6.42 -12.51 4.76
N SER A 298 6.35 -11.40 4.04
CA SER A 298 5.72 -11.26 2.73
C SER A 298 6.73 -10.62 1.75
N PRO A 299 6.75 -11.05 0.46
CA PRO A 299 6.09 -12.22 -0.11
C PRO A 299 6.59 -13.54 0.49
N ALA A 300 5.85 -14.62 0.25
CA ALA A 300 6.32 -15.96 0.65
C ALA A 300 7.65 -16.31 -0.04
N VAL A 301 8.49 -17.10 0.62
CA VAL A 301 9.76 -17.59 0.07
C VAL A 301 9.49 -18.84 -0.76
N ILE A 302 9.37 -18.72 -2.07
CA ILE A 302 9.05 -19.85 -2.98
C ILE A 302 10.26 -20.17 -3.85
N THR A 303 10.83 -21.34 -3.63
CA THR A 303 12.10 -21.78 -4.24
C THR A 303 11.94 -22.57 -5.52
N GLY A 304 10.72 -22.96 -5.89
CA GLY A 304 10.45 -23.75 -7.10
C GLY A 304 9.00 -23.71 -7.55
N GLY A 305 8.74 -24.28 -8.73
CA GLY A 305 7.42 -24.36 -9.33
C GLY A 305 6.97 -23.07 -10.05
N GLN A 306 5.68 -23.00 -10.38
CA GLN A 306 5.08 -21.93 -11.20
C GLN A 306 5.22 -20.54 -10.55
N PHE A 307 5.25 -20.48 -9.21
CA PHE A 307 5.27 -19.24 -8.43
C PHE A 307 6.65 -18.91 -7.85
N GLN A 308 7.70 -19.58 -8.32
CA GLN A 308 9.06 -19.34 -7.84
C GLN A 308 9.41 -17.85 -7.90
N ASN A 309 9.88 -17.31 -6.77
CA ASN A 309 10.26 -15.91 -6.62
C ASN A 309 11.67 -15.71 -6.07
N VAL A 310 12.33 -16.81 -5.67
CA VAL A 310 13.70 -16.78 -5.18
C VAL A 310 14.54 -17.95 -5.77
N SER A 311 15.84 -17.70 -5.86
CA SER A 311 16.85 -18.74 -6.14
C SER A 311 17.84 -18.79 -4.98
N LEU A 312 18.19 -20.00 -4.53
CA LEU A 312 19.16 -20.20 -3.47
C LEU A 312 20.55 -20.39 -4.07
N ALA A 313 21.52 -19.59 -3.64
CA ALA A 313 22.92 -19.76 -4.07
C ALA A 313 23.56 -21.02 -3.51
N SER A 314 23.29 -21.29 -2.24
CA SER A 314 23.68 -22.50 -1.53
C SER A 314 22.74 -22.71 -0.35
N THR A 315 22.59 -23.95 0.05
CA THR A 315 21.89 -24.27 1.30
C THR A 315 22.84 -24.00 2.46
N SER A 316 22.45 -23.13 3.39
CA SER A 316 23.23 -22.80 4.58
C SER A 316 22.41 -23.10 5.84
N ALA A 317 23.07 -23.73 6.81
CA ALA A 317 22.45 -23.97 8.12
C ALA A 317 22.22 -22.66 8.90
N SER A 318 22.92 -21.58 8.56
CA SER A 318 22.82 -20.29 9.21
C SER A 318 23.14 -19.17 8.21
N ALA A 319 22.13 -18.72 7.48
CA ALA A 319 22.26 -17.57 6.58
C ALA A 319 22.04 -16.26 7.34
N VAL A 320 22.90 -15.28 7.16
CA VAL A 320 22.75 -13.96 7.81
C VAL A 320 21.52 -13.26 7.27
N VAL A 321 20.72 -12.75 8.18
CA VAL A 321 19.55 -11.93 7.88
C VAL A 321 19.91 -10.46 8.13
N THR A 322 19.84 -9.65 7.09
CA THR A 322 20.18 -8.22 7.16
C THR A 322 18.90 -7.40 7.01
N PRO A 323 18.51 -6.69 8.05
CA PRO A 323 17.44 -5.72 7.97
C PRO A 323 17.88 -4.45 7.22
N PHE A 324 16.92 -3.78 6.58
CA PHE A 324 17.17 -2.54 5.85
C PHE A 324 17.70 -1.43 6.75
N ASN A 325 17.16 -1.32 7.96
CA ASN A 325 17.66 -0.40 9.00
C ASN A 325 17.61 -1.11 10.36
N ASN A 326 18.58 -0.82 11.23
CA ASN A 326 18.75 -1.50 12.52
C ASN A 326 18.89 -0.56 13.71
N THR A 327 18.66 0.75 13.53
CA THR A 327 18.95 1.78 14.54
C THR A 327 17.71 2.36 15.23
N GLY A 328 16.53 1.82 14.95
CA GLY A 328 15.27 2.36 15.48
C GLY A 328 14.86 3.71 14.87
N THR A 329 15.47 4.10 13.77
CA THR A 329 15.20 5.37 13.07
C THR A 329 13.76 5.47 12.63
N VAL A 330 13.19 6.67 12.71
CA VAL A 330 11.90 7.01 12.12
C VAL A 330 12.16 7.62 10.75
N SER A 331 11.48 7.12 9.73
CA SER A 331 11.67 7.55 8.34
C SER A 331 10.33 7.59 7.62
N PRO A 332 9.97 8.70 6.98
CA PRO A 332 8.85 8.75 6.06
C PRO A 332 9.02 7.74 4.92
N GLN A 333 7.93 7.09 4.52
CA GLN A 333 7.96 6.06 3.50
C GLN A 333 7.20 6.54 2.26
N ASN A 334 7.92 7.19 1.35
CA ASN A 334 7.37 7.54 0.04
C ASN A 334 7.12 6.26 -0.76
N ILE A 335 6.10 6.25 -1.62
CA ILE A 335 5.70 5.05 -2.35
C ILE A 335 5.72 5.32 -3.86
N VAL A 336 6.47 4.51 -4.58
CA VAL A 336 6.43 4.38 -6.04
C VAL A 336 5.65 3.12 -6.36
N MET A 337 4.58 3.23 -7.15
CA MET A 337 3.71 2.09 -7.42
C MET A 337 3.13 2.13 -8.83
N HIS A 338 2.73 0.96 -9.31
CA HIS A 338 1.81 0.84 -10.44
C HIS A 338 0.37 0.77 -9.92
N LYS A 339 -0.59 1.27 -10.68
CA LYS A 339 -2.02 1.32 -10.31
C LYS A 339 -2.55 -0.01 -9.74
N ASN A 340 -2.15 -1.13 -10.33
CA ASN A 340 -2.62 -2.48 -9.95
C ASN A 340 -1.98 -3.03 -8.65
N ALA A 341 -1.05 -2.31 -8.02
CA ALA A 341 -0.39 -2.78 -6.80
C ALA A 341 -1.37 -2.96 -5.63
N PHE A 342 -2.28 -2.00 -5.49
CA PHE A 342 -3.25 -1.94 -4.39
C PHE A 342 -4.65 -1.71 -4.92
N THR A 343 -5.66 -2.10 -4.12
CA THR A 343 -7.05 -1.81 -4.42
C THR A 343 -7.76 -1.22 -3.22
N LEU A 344 -8.62 -0.26 -3.51
CA LEU A 344 -9.63 0.27 -2.60
C LEU A 344 -10.98 -0.30 -3.04
N ALA A 345 -11.76 -0.84 -2.12
CA ALA A 345 -13.13 -1.23 -2.34
C ALA A 345 -14.03 -0.47 -1.36
N CYS A 346 -15.13 0.05 -1.85
CA CYS A 346 -16.18 0.67 -1.06
C CYS A 346 -17.49 -0.08 -1.25
N ALA A 347 -18.37 -0.04 -0.27
CA ALA A 347 -19.72 -0.59 -0.41
C ALA A 347 -20.76 0.42 0.01
N ASP A 348 -21.91 0.28 -0.62
CA ASP A 348 -23.11 1.03 -0.32
C ASP A 348 -23.64 0.65 1.07
N LEU A 349 -23.68 1.62 1.99
CA LEU A 349 -24.33 1.45 3.28
C LEU A 349 -25.85 1.52 3.10
N GLU A 350 -26.57 0.65 3.80
CA GLU A 350 -28.04 0.64 3.82
C GLU A 350 -28.61 1.92 4.41
N LEU A 351 -29.66 2.44 3.79
CA LEU A 351 -30.35 3.64 4.28
C LEU A 351 -31.34 3.24 5.37
N PRO A 352 -31.23 3.84 6.57
CA PRO A 352 -32.19 3.56 7.65
C PRO A 352 -33.55 4.18 7.35
N ASP A 353 -34.62 3.43 7.63
CA ASP A 353 -35.99 3.92 7.58
C ASP A 353 -36.35 4.67 8.87
N GLY A 354 -37.28 5.64 8.77
CA GLY A 354 -37.77 6.37 9.92
C GLY A 354 -36.89 7.51 10.44
N VAL A 355 -35.88 7.94 9.67
CA VAL A 355 -35.07 9.11 9.95
C VAL A 355 -35.55 10.33 9.15
N HIS A 356 -35.24 11.56 9.64
CA HIS A 356 -35.63 12.81 8.97
C HIS A 356 -35.06 12.91 7.54
N PHE A 357 -33.84 12.47 7.37
CA PHE A 357 -33.16 12.47 6.08
C PHE A 357 -32.13 11.35 6.06
N ALA A 358 -32.20 10.51 5.05
CA ALA A 358 -31.18 9.57 4.67
C ALA A 358 -30.88 9.72 3.18
N GLY A 359 -29.64 9.99 2.84
CA GLY A 359 -29.20 10.13 1.46
C GLY A 359 -27.92 9.36 1.22
N ARG A 360 -27.81 8.73 0.04
CA ARG A 360 -26.61 8.07 -0.41
C ARG A 360 -26.20 8.65 -1.75
N ALA A 361 -24.93 8.88 -1.92
CA ALA A 361 -24.32 9.20 -3.19
C ALA A 361 -23.24 8.16 -3.48
N SER A 362 -23.27 7.57 -4.65
CA SER A 362 -22.26 6.65 -5.14
C SER A 362 -21.82 7.09 -6.54
N ASP A 363 -20.53 7.04 -6.78
CA ASP A 363 -19.94 7.24 -8.09
C ASP A 363 -19.35 5.92 -8.56
N LYS A 364 -19.91 5.38 -9.67
CA LYS A 364 -19.49 4.09 -10.22
C LYS A 364 -18.14 4.14 -10.92
N GLU A 365 -17.75 5.30 -11.46
CA GLU A 365 -16.45 5.45 -12.12
C GLU A 365 -15.31 5.50 -11.11
N LEU A 366 -15.59 6.06 -9.94
CA LEU A 366 -14.61 6.25 -8.86
C LEU A 366 -14.68 5.16 -7.80
N GLY A 367 -15.73 4.33 -7.82
CA GLY A 367 -15.95 3.28 -6.84
C GLY A 367 -16.06 3.81 -5.41
N LEU A 368 -16.61 5.01 -5.23
CA LEU A 368 -16.80 5.64 -3.92
C LEU A 368 -18.29 5.75 -3.60
N SER A 369 -18.63 5.40 -2.37
CA SER A 369 -20.00 5.53 -1.85
C SER A 369 -19.99 6.19 -0.49
N MET A 370 -20.84 7.20 -0.33
CA MET A 370 -20.99 7.95 0.90
C MET A 370 -22.46 8.07 1.28
N ARG A 371 -22.74 7.89 2.56
CA ARG A 371 -24.08 8.03 3.14
C ARG A 371 -24.12 9.23 4.09
N VAL A 372 -25.21 9.99 4.02
CA VAL A 372 -25.51 11.08 4.97
C VAL A 372 -26.85 10.76 5.64
N VAL A 373 -26.86 10.73 6.96
CA VAL A 373 -28.06 10.47 7.76
C VAL A 373 -28.26 11.62 8.74
N ARG A 374 -29.50 12.10 8.86
CA ARG A 374 -29.89 13.16 9.78
C ARG A 374 -31.16 12.77 10.51
N GLN A 375 -31.20 13.02 11.82
CA GLN A 375 -32.38 12.80 12.64
C GLN A 375 -32.56 13.92 13.66
N TYR A 376 -33.79 14.28 13.93
CA TYR A 376 -34.12 15.21 15.02
C TYR A 376 -34.31 14.45 16.33
N THR A 377 -33.70 14.94 17.39
CA THR A 377 -33.84 14.39 18.75
C THR A 377 -34.59 15.38 19.64
N ILE A 378 -35.82 15.03 19.92
CA ILE A 378 -36.77 15.91 20.67
C ILE A 378 -36.33 16.19 22.11
N ASN A 379 -35.53 15.27 22.70
CA ASN A 379 -35.10 15.40 24.10
C ASN A 379 -34.13 16.57 24.32
N ASN A 380 -33.35 16.93 23.30
CA ASN A 380 -32.24 17.90 23.40
C ASN A 380 -32.36 19.03 22.38
N ASP A 381 -33.47 19.11 21.63
CA ASP A 381 -33.63 20.04 20.51
C ASP A 381 -32.40 20.03 19.58
N SER A 382 -31.92 18.84 19.23
CA SER A 382 -30.70 18.66 18.46
C SER A 382 -30.97 17.88 17.17
N ILE A 383 -30.21 18.23 16.15
CA ILE A 383 -30.26 17.58 14.83
C ILE A 383 -28.88 16.98 14.53
N PRO A 384 -28.57 15.75 15.04
CA PRO A 384 -27.38 15.06 14.71
C PRO A 384 -27.37 14.70 13.21
N THR A 385 -26.26 14.97 12.57
CA THR A 385 -25.98 14.64 11.18
C THR A 385 -24.72 13.80 11.12
N ARG A 386 -24.81 12.63 10.48
CA ARG A 386 -23.70 11.68 10.30
C ARG A 386 -23.38 11.54 8.83
N VAL A 387 -22.10 11.67 8.50
CA VAL A 387 -21.53 11.35 7.19
C VAL A 387 -20.65 10.15 7.36
N ASP A 388 -20.91 9.06 6.66
CA ASP A 388 -20.15 7.82 6.79
C ASP A 388 -19.83 7.15 5.44
N VAL A 389 -18.72 6.40 5.45
CA VAL A 389 -18.21 5.61 4.33
C VAL A 389 -17.80 4.23 4.86
N LEU A 390 -18.10 3.17 4.10
CA LEU A 390 -17.62 1.81 4.36
C LEU A 390 -16.62 1.43 3.29
N TYR A 391 -15.38 1.13 3.70
CA TYR A 391 -14.31 0.80 2.77
C TYR A 391 -13.39 -0.31 3.28
N GLY A 392 -12.59 -0.85 2.36
CA GLY A 392 -11.55 -1.82 2.65
C GLY A 392 -10.37 -1.67 1.70
N TRP A 393 -9.19 -1.93 2.20
CA TRP A 393 -7.94 -1.91 1.44
C TRP A 393 -7.36 -3.30 1.30
N ALA A 394 -6.81 -3.62 0.13
CA ALA A 394 -6.08 -4.87 -0.06
C ALA A 394 -4.87 -4.72 -0.98
N PRO A 395 -3.73 -5.41 -0.66
CA PRO A 395 -2.56 -5.47 -1.52
C PRO A 395 -2.76 -6.55 -2.59
N LEU A 396 -3.08 -6.17 -3.84
CA LEU A 396 -3.25 -7.13 -4.94
C LEU A 396 -1.90 -7.65 -5.44
N TYR A 397 -1.02 -6.73 -5.86
CA TYR A 397 0.31 -7.03 -6.39
C TYR A 397 1.35 -6.13 -5.70
N PRO A 398 1.64 -6.34 -4.39
CA PRO A 398 2.56 -5.49 -3.64
C PRO A 398 3.98 -5.51 -4.20
N GLU A 399 4.34 -6.50 -5.01
CA GLU A 399 5.58 -6.55 -5.77
C GLU A 399 5.72 -5.44 -6.82
N LEU A 400 4.59 -4.90 -7.31
CA LEU A 400 4.55 -3.76 -8.25
C LEU A 400 4.63 -2.40 -7.53
N ALA A 401 5.11 -2.39 -6.31
CA ALA A 401 5.38 -1.19 -5.53
C ALA A 401 6.78 -1.23 -4.92
N CYS A 402 7.34 -0.05 -4.66
CA CYS A 402 8.62 0.13 -4.00
C CYS A 402 8.54 1.31 -3.05
N ARG A 403 8.99 1.14 -1.81
CA ARG A 403 9.11 2.22 -0.83
C ARG A 403 10.42 2.98 -1.04
N VAL A 404 10.37 4.28 -0.84
CA VAL A 404 11.55 5.14 -0.81
C VAL A 404 11.65 5.75 0.59
N ALA A 405 12.59 5.25 1.37
CA ALA A 405 12.86 5.75 2.72
C ALA A 405 13.53 7.13 2.64
N ALA A 406 13.05 8.06 3.46
CA ALA A 406 13.53 9.43 3.52
C ALA A 406 13.94 9.84 4.95
#